data_7e2e27448b9a4de1ade5456674dd35b3
#
_entry.id   7e2e27448b9a4de1ade5456674dd35b3
#
_cell.length_a   1.000
_cell.length_b   1.000
_cell.length_c   1.000
_cell.angle_alpha   90.00
_cell.angle_beta   90.00
_cell.angle_gamma   90.00
#
_symmetry.space_group_name_H-M   'P 1'
#
loop_
_entity.id
_entity.type
_entity.pdbx_description
1 polymer ?
#
loop_
_entity_poly.entity_id
_entity_poly.type
_entity_poly.pdbx_seq_one_letter_code
_entity_poly.pdbx_strand_id
1 'polypeptide(L)'
;MLIALSQSPMTAQQFYEWNDQLQKDEILVREIIDIDTNYMEDESTGPSAKQKNAGETDKDDNSSDGDDDDFNPTLAAMETEIKPKVLKTVNTLTKEYTKLIKYQKEKLDCVLNSQNFSPAKEKSYQKIVDDILENIKSLQLSPSVLEELVQKHYVENKKIISLEGNLLRLAMDHNIPRNEFIKFYIGNEINPNLKKFLDTNSIWKQFFTKNKEEFKNIRERLIEISHKLGISVTDFKKLVSRVQKGEKESRIAKKEMVEANLRLVISXX
;
A
#
# COMPACT_ATOMS: atom_id res chain seq x y z
N MET A 1 4.25 -6.68 3.28
CA MET A 1 4.13 -5.41 2.58
C MET A 1 3.00 -5.42 1.56
N LEU A 2 2.97 -6.37 0.68
CA LEU A 2 1.95 -6.42 -0.36
C LEU A 2 0.54 -6.61 0.19
N ILE A 3 0.40 -7.40 1.24
CA ILE A 3 -0.91 -7.60 1.87
C ILE A 3 -1.48 -6.25 2.33
N ALA A 4 -0.64 -5.43 2.96
CA ALA A 4 -1.09 -4.12 3.43
C ALA A 4 -1.41 -3.19 2.27
N LEU A 5 -0.51 -3.13 1.27
CA LEU A 5 -0.74 -2.26 0.12
C LEU A 5 -2.01 -2.63 -0.63
N SER A 6 -2.33 -3.92 -0.70
CA SER A 6 -3.50 -4.36 -1.45
C SER A 6 -4.80 -3.85 -0.85
N GLN A 7 -4.81 -3.52 0.43
CA GLN A 7 -6.01 -3.03 1.08
C GLN A 7 -6.14 -1.51 1.06
N SER A 8 -5.19 -0.82 0.47
CA SER A 8 -5.17 0.64 0.53
C SER A 8 -6.02 1.26 -0.57
N PRO A 9 -6.86 2.24 -0.23
CA PRO A 9 -7.58 2.98 -1.27
C PRO A 9 -6.65 3.74 -2.22
N MET A 10 -5.45 4.08 -1.77
CA MET A 10 -4.47 4.72 -2.66
C MET A 10 -4.02 3.74 -3.74
N THR A 11 -3.90 2.46 -3.38
CA THR A 11 -3.57 1.43 -4.37
C THR A 11 -4.73 1.24 -5.35
N ALA A 12 -5.97 1.30 -4.85
CA ALA A 12 -7.14 1.24 -5.73
C ALA A 12 -7.09 2.35 -6.76
N GLN A 13 -6.78 3.56 -6.31
CA GLN A 13 -6.71 4.70 -7.22
C GLN A 13 -5.64 4.49 -8.28
N GLN A 14 -4.52 3.92 -7.89
CA GLN A 14 -3.44 3.62 -8.83
C GLN A 14 -3.89 2.61 -9.88
N PHE A 15 -4.65 1.59 -9.49
CA PHE A 15 -5.14 0.60 -10.44
C PHE A 15 -6.19 1.20 -11.37
N TYR A 16 -7.03 2.10 -10.88
CA TYR A 16 -7.96 2.81 -11.76
C TYR A 16 -7.20 3.59 -12.83
N GLU A 17 -6.13 4.25 -12.42
CA GLU A 17 -5.32 5.02 -13.34
C GLU A 17 -4.64 4.13 -14.36
N TRP A 18 -4.03 3.04 -13.90
CA TRP A 18 -3.37 2.10 -14.80
C TRP A 18 -4.35 1.48 -15.79
N ASN A 19 -5.55 1.12 -15.32
CA ASN A 19 -6.55 0.54 -16.19
C ASN A 19 -6.90 1.49 -17.33
N ASP A 20 -7.10 2.75 -16.99
CA ASP A 20 -7.42 3.77 -17.98
C ASP A 20 -6.25 3.96 -18.96
N GLN A 21 -5.04 4.06 -18.44
CA GLN A 21 -3.86 4.28 -19.28
C GLN A 21 -3.58 3.09 -20.19
N LEU A 22 -3.76 1.87 -19.68
CA LEU A 22 -3.55 0.69 -20.50
C LEU A 22 -4.60 0.58 -21.61
N GLN A 23 -5.85 0.91 -21.29
CA GLN A 23 -6.92 0.86 -22.28
C GLN A 23 -6.68 1.87 -23.42
N LYS A 24 -6.08 3.00 -23.11
CA LYS A 24 -5.81 4.04 -24.08
C LYS A 24 -4.43 3.95 -24.71
N ASP A 25 -3.70 2.89 -24.39
CA ASP A 25 -2.34 2.69 -24.88
C ASP A 25 -1.40 3.85 -24.53
N GLU A 26 -1.61 4.45 -23.36
CA GLU A 26 -0.75 5.54 -22.92
C GLU A 26 0.46 5.03 -22.16
N ILE A 27 0.44 3.80 -21.65
CA ILE A 27 1.59 3.20 -21.01
C ILE A 27 1.76 1.78 -21.53
N LEU A 28 2.97 1.27 -21.38
CA LEU A 28 3.26 -0.10 -21.77
C LEU A 28 3.12 -1.01 -20.58
N VAL A 29 2.77 -2.25 -20.82
CA VAL A 29 2.60 -3.23 -19.73
C VAL A 29 3.90 -3.38 -18.96
N ARG A 30 5.05 -3.34 -19.64
CA ARG A 30 6.33 -3.49 -18.95
C ARG A 30 6.66 -2.34 -18.01
N GLU A 31 5.91 -1.25 -18.08
CA GLU A 31 6.10 -0.16 -17.13
C GLU A 31 5.48 -0.47 -15.78
N ILE A 32 4.62 -1.46 -15.72
CA ILE A 32 3.91 -1.80 -14.50
C ILE A 32 4.35 -3.14 -13.94
N ILE A 33 4.53 -4.13 -14.80
CA ILE A 33 4.81 -5.47 -14.33
C ILE A 33 6.21 -5.92 -14.70
N ASP A 34 6.68 -6.97 -14.00
CA ASP A 34 7.94 -7.60 -14.30
C ASP A 34 7.68 -8.55 -15.45
N ILE A 35 7.98 -8.16 -16.64
CA ILE A 35 7.66 -8.93 -17.84
C ILE A 35 8.37 -10.30 -17.83
N ASP A 36 9.63 -10.32 -17.43
CA ASP A 36 10.37 -11.58 -17.45
C ASP A 36 9.76 -12.60 -16.51
N THR A 37 9.42 -12.19 -15.30
CA THR A 37 8.83 -13.09 -14.33
C THR A 37 7.46 -13.57 -14.81
N ASN A 38 6.64 -12.67 -15.32
CA ASN A 38 5.33 -13.07 -15.82
C ASN A 38 5.43 -14.05 -16.97
N TYR A 39 6.34 -13.79 -17.90
CA TYR A 39 6.48 -14.64 -19.06
C TYR A 39 6.98 -16.02 -18.65
N MET A 40 7.91 -16.09 -17.73
CA MET A 40 8.41 -17.36 -17.28
C MET A 40 7.35 -18.18 -16.56
N GLU A 41 6.51 -17.53 -15.78
CA GLU A 41 5.43 -18.23 -15.10
C GLU A 41 4.43 -18.78 -16.09
N ASP A 42 4.13 -18.01 -17.14
CA ASP A 42 3.24 -18.49 -18.16
C ASP A 42 3.83 -19.69 -18.86
N GLU A 43 5.11 -19.67 -19.16
CA GLU A 43 5.74 -20.78 -19.82
C GLU A 43 5.78 -22.03 -18.94
N SER A 44 5.94 -21.85 -17.65
CA SER A 44 6.02 -23.00 -16.79
C SER A 44 4.68 -23.70 -16.65
N THR A 45 3.58 -23.01 -16.95
CA THR A 45 2.30 -23.68 -16.85
C THR A 45 1.81 -24.22 -18.18
N GLY A 46 2.51 -23.96 -19.26
CA GLY A 46 2.08 -24.41 -20.56
C GLY A 46 2.91 -25.54 -21.07
N PRO A 47 2.34 -26.40 -21.87
CA PRO A 47 3.12 -27.54 -22.37
C PRO A 47 4.17 -27.15 -23.41
N SER A 48 4.03 -26.03 -24.03
CA SER A 48 5.01 -25.67 -25.03
C SER A 48 6.13 -24.84 -24.47
N ALA A 49 6.25 -24.79 -23.20
CA ALA A 49 7.29 -23.99 -22.65
C ALA A 49 8.66 -24.51 -22.90
N LYS A 50 8.78 -25.74 -23.33
CA LYS A 50 10.05 -26.25 -23.38
C LYS A 50 10.84 -25.88 -24.53
N GLN A 51 10.30 -25.32 -25.54
CA GLN A 51 11.07 -25.16 -26.66
C GLN A 51 11.57 -23.85 -26.87
N LYS A 52 11.34 -22.91 -26.08
CA LYS A 52 11.82 -21.64 -26.43
C LYS A 52 13.05 -21.29 -25.80
N ASN A 53 13.66 -22.12 -25.14
CA ASN A 53 14.80 -21.67 -24.50
C ASN A 53 15.93 -21.58 -25.27
N ALA A 54 15.88 -21.91 -26.33
CA ALA A 54 17.10 -21.93 -27.00
C ALA A 54 17.70 -20.70 -27.28
N GLY A 55 17.25 -19.75 -26.91
CA GLY A 55 17.84 -18.64 -27.42
C GLY A 55 19.01 -18.29 -26.88
N GLU A 56 19.94 -18.89 -26.99
CA GLU A 56 21.04 -18.46 -26.55
C GLU A 56 21.42 -17.40 -27.10
N THR A 57 21.19 -16.51 -26.79
CA THR A 57 21.57 -15.42 -27.24
C THR A 57 22.79 -15.06 -26.78
N ASP A 58 23.64 -15.07 -27.45
CA ASP A 58 24.79 -14.51 -27.22
C ASP A 58 24.67 -13.16 -27.03
N LYS A 59 24.68 -12.73 -26.02
CA LYS A 59 24.62 -11.49 -25.90
C LYS A 59 25.70 -10.77 -25.97
N ASP A 60 25.84 -10.04 -26.73
CA ASP A 60 26.76 -9.06 -26.75
C ASP A 60 26.33 -8.03 -25.87
N ASP A 61 26.97 -7.89 -24.89
CA ASP A 61 26.75 -7.00 -24.03
C ASP A 61 26.87 -5.69 -24.32
N ASN A 62 26.59 -5.03 -25.23
CA ASN A 62 26.72 -3.69 -25.41
C ASN A 62 25.60 -3.03 -24.82
N SER A 63 25.57 -2.83 -23.64
CA SER A 63 24.54 -2.21 -23.06
C SER A 63 24.51 -0.83 -23.32
N SER A 64 23.76 -0.37 -24.08
CA SER A 64 23.67 1.02 -24.18
C SER A 64 22.50 1.44 -23.40
N ASP A 65 22.19 2.68 -23.43
CA ASP A 65 21.27 3.25 -22.60
C ASP A 65 19.87 2.80 -22.80
N GLY A 66 18.97 3.27 -22.04
CA GLY A 66 17.67 2.73 -21.98
C GLY A 66 16.76 2.93 -23.12
N ASP A 67 17.18 3.65 -24.12
CA ASP A 67 16.31 3.82 -25.25
C ASP A 67 16.24 2.59 -26.10
N ASP A 68 17.14 1.64 -25.91
CA ASP A 68 17.13 0.49 -26.76
C ASP A 68 16.06 -0.51 -26.42
N ASP A 69 15.38 -0.34 -25.29
CA ASP A 69 14.37 -1.29 -24.94
C ASP A 69 13.20 -1.27 -25.89
N ASP A 70 12.94 -0.15 -26.51
CA ASP A 70 11.84 -0.10 -27.44
C ASP A 70 12.09 -0.92 -28.67
N PHE A 71 13.35 -1.18 -29.00
CA PHE A 71 13.67 -1.90 -30.18
C PHE A 71 14.07 -3.34 -29.92
N ASN A 72 13.86 -3.83 -28.70
CA ASN A 72 14.17 -5.22 -28.41
C ASN A 72 13.01 -6.09 -28.89
N PRO A 73 13.16 -6.85 -29.93
CA PRO A 73 12.02 -7.60 -30.44
C PRO A 73 11.56 -8.70 -29.51
N THR A 74 12.46 -9.24 -28.71
CA THR A 74 12.07 -10.29 -27.76
C THR A 74 11.17 -9.69 -26.69
N LEU A 75 11.56 -8.53 -26.17
CA LEU A 75 10.76 -7.88 -25.14
C LEU A 75 9.41 -7.44 -25.70
N ALA A 76 9.38 -6.91 -26.90
CA ALA A 76 8.13 -6.50 -27.53
C ALA A 76 7.21 -7.69 -27.76
N ALA A 77 7.78 -8.83 -28.18
CA ALA A 77 6.99 -10.02 -28.38
C ALA A 77 6.41 -10.55 -27.08
N MET A 78 7.20 -10.55 -26.03
CA MET A 78 6.74 -10.99 -24.71
C MET A 78 5.61 -10.08 -24.22
N GLU A 79 5.76 -8.78 -24.41
CA GLU A 79 4.75 -7.84 -23.98
C GLU A 79 3.45 -8.04 -24.75
N THR A 80 3.54 -8.23 -26.06
CA THR A 80 2.36 -8.45 -26.87
C THR A 80 1.62 -9.71 -26.42
N GLU A 81 2.38 -10.74 -26.07
CA GLU A 81 1.77 -11.99 -25.67
C GLU A 81 1.07 -11.90 -24.33
N ILE A 82 1.65 -11.13 -23.39
CA ILE A 82 1.12 -11.09 -22.06
C ILE A 82 0.12 -9.98 -21.82
N LYS A 83 0.03 -9.02 -22.73
CA LYS A 83 -0.83 -7.85 -22.56
C LYS A 83 -2.31 -8.20 -22.32
N PRO A 84 -2.92 -9.12 -23.08
CA PRO A 84 -4.33 -9.39 -22.84
C PRO A 84 -4.60 -9.92 -21.43
N LYS A 85 -3.69 -10.73 -20.89
CA LYS A 85 -3.86 -11.25 -19.55
C LYS A 85 -3.76 -10.13 -18.52
N VAL A 86 -2.81 -9.23 -18.71
CA VAL A 86 -2.63 -8.11 -17.79
C VAL A 86 -3.84 -7.17 -17.84
N LEU A 87 -4.33 -6.86 -19.03
CA LEU A 87 -5.50 -6.01 -19.16
C LEU A 87 -6.71 -6.63 -18.45
N LYS A 88 -6.88 -7.92 -18.60
CA LYS A 88 -8.02 -8.58 -17.97
C LYS A 88 -7.89 -8.55 -16.45
N THR A 89 -6.70 -8.83 -15.93
CA THR A 89 -6.49 -8.85 -14.49
C THR A 89 -6.65 -7.44 -13.89
N VAL A 90 -6.10 -6.42 -14.55
CA VAL A 90 -6.23 -5.07 -14.05
C VAL A 90 -7.69 -4.61 -14.07
N ASN A 91 -8.42 -4.97 -15.13
CA ASN A 91 -9.83 -4.64 -15.19
C ASN A 91 -10.63 -5.32 -14.07
N THR A 92 -10.32 -6.58 -13.80
CA THR A 92 -10.96 -7.30 -12.69
C THR A 92 -10.64 -6.62 -11.37
N LEU A 93 -9.39 -6.19 -11.19
CA LEU A 93 -8.99 -5.49 -9.96
C LEU A 93 -9.75 -4.18 -9.78
N THR A 94 -10.02 -3.44 -10.85
CA THR A 94 -10.78 -2.20 -10.69
C THR A 94 -12.19 -2.48 -10.19
N LYS A 95 -12.79 -3.57 -10.66
CA LYS A 95 -14.13 -3.92 -10.19
C LYS A 95 -14.11 -4.37 -8.74
N GLU A 96 -13.11 -5.14 -8.37
CA GLU A 96 -12.97 -5.58 -6.97
C GLU A 96 -12.70 -4.40 -6.05
N TYR A 97 -11.88 -3.46 -6.48
CA TYR A 97 -11.58 -2.29 -5.69
C TYR A 97 -12.79 -1.38 -5.52
N THR A 98 -13.66 -1.33 -6.51
CA THR A 98 -14.88 -0.56 -6.38
C THR A 98 -15.72 -1.10 -5.22
N LYS A 99 -15.79 -2.42 -5.08
CA LYS A 99 -16.51 -3.03 -3.97
C LYS A 99 -15.79 -2.78 -2.64
N LEU A 100 -14.47 -2.88 -2.64
CA LEU A 100 -13.69 -2.66 -1.42
C LEU A 100 -13.88 -1.25 -0.90
N ILE A 101 -13.80 -0.26 -1.78
CA ILE A 101 -13.93 1.13 -1.41
C ILE A 101 -15.30 1.40 -0.82
N LYS A 102 -16.33 0.77 -1.35
CA LYS A 102 -17.67 0.94 -0.83
C LYS A 102 -17.77 0.45 0.61
N TYR A 103 -17.19 -0.72 0.89
CA TYR A 103 -17.17 -1.24 2.26
C TYR A 103 -16.32 -0.37 3.16
N GLN A 104 -15.19 0.13 2.67
CA GLN A 104 -14.33 0.98 3.47
C GLN A 104 -15.02 2.29 3.83
N LYS A 105 -15.80 2.84 2.91
CA LYS A 105 -16.56 4.04 3.19
C LYS A 105 -17.59 3.77 4.30
N GLU A 106 -18.24 2.61 4.24
CA GLU A 106 -19.18 2.25 5.30
C GLU A 106 -18.48 2.09 6.64
N LYS A 107 -17.30 1.48 6.63
CA LYS A 107 -16.54 1.32 7.88
C LYS A 107 -16.16 2.67 8.47
N LEU A 108 -15.74 3.61 7.63
CA LEU A 108 -15.40 4.95 8.09
C LEU A 108 -16.63 5.64 8.68
N ASP A 109 -17.78 5.54 8.00
CA ASP A 109 -19.01 6.12 8.53
C ASP A 109 -19.39 5.51 9.86
N CYS A 110 -19.16 4.20 10.04
CA CYS A 110 -19.42 3.56 11.30
C CYS A 110 -18.56 4.13 12.42
N VAL A 111 -17.27 4.34 12.14
CA VAL A 111 -16.37 4.93 13.13
C VAL A 111 -16.86 6.32 13.52
N LEU A 112 -17.20 7.13 12.54
CA LEU A 112 -17.61 8.51 12.81
C LEU A 112 -18.94 8.63 13.49
N ASN A 113 -19.81 7.62 13.36
CA ASN A 113 -21.12 7.64 13.98
C ASN A 113 -21.25 6.70 15.17
N SER A 114 -20.13 6.18 15.66
CA SER A 114 -20.11 5.27 16.81
C SER A 114 -20.98 4.05 16.58
N GLN A 115 -20.93 3.51 15.38
CA GLN A 115 -21.70 2.33 15.04
C GLN A 115 -20.73 1.19 14.73
N ASN A 116 -21.24 -0.04 14.81
CA ASN A 116 -20.42 -1.20 14.54
C ASN A 116 -20.64 -1.67 13.11
N PHE A 117 -19.56 -2.06 12.46
CA PHE A 117 -19.65 -2.63 11.12
C PHE A 117 -20.18 -4.06 11.26
N SER A 118 -21.13 -4.44 10.43
CA SER A 118 -21.82 -5.71 10.58
C SER A 118 -20.85 -6.89 10.37
N PRO A 119 -20.96 -7.97 11.16
CA PRO A 119 -20.10 -9.13 10.94
C PRO A 119 -20.24 -9.77 9.56
N ALA A 120 -21.46 -9.75 9.01
CA ALA A 120 -21.67 -10.29 7.66
C ALA A 120 -20.91 -9.46 6.62
N LYS A 121 -20.95 -8.15 6.77
CA LYS A 121 -20.21 -7.27 5.86
C LYS A 121 -18.71 -7.41 6.05
N GLU A 122 -18.28 -7.63 7.29
CA GLU A 122 -16.85 -7.85 7.54
C GLU A 122 -16.36 -9.10 6.83
N LYS A 123 -17.17 -10.14 6.81
CA LYS A 123 -16.81 -11.38 6.13
C LYS A 123 -16.73 -11.16 4.62
N SER A 124 -17.70 -10.46 4.05
CA SER A 124 -17.67 -10.14 2.63
C SER A 124 -16.49 -9.26 2.27
N TYR A 125 -16.19 -8.29 3.13
CA TYR A 125 -15.06 -7.42 2.94
C TYR A 125 -13.76 -8.22 2.92
N GLN A 126 -13.60 -9.16 3.85
CA GLN A 126 -12.37 -9.94 3.92
C GLN A 126 -12.22 -10.82 2.68
N LYS A 127 -13.31 -11.33 2.14
CA LYS A 127 -13.24 -12.12 0.92
C LYS A 127 -12.75 -11.28 -0.26
N ILE A 128 -13.23 -10.06 -0.36
CA ILE A 128 -12.79 -9.15 -1.42
C ILE A 128 -11.31 -8.84 -1.26
N VAL A 129 -10.87 -8.61 -0.03
CA VAL A 129 -9.45 -8.35 0.24
C VAL A 129 -8.59 -9.53 -0.23
N ASP A 130 -9.03 -10.75 0.06
CA ASP A 130 -8.27 -11.93 -0.34
C ASP A 130 -8.22 -12.07 -1.86
N ASP A 131 -9.33 -11.80 -2.54
CA ASP A 131 -9.38 -11.89 -4.00
C ASP A 131 -8.47 -10.85 -4.64
N ILE A 132 -8.47 -9.64 -4.11
CA ILE A 132 -7.62 -8.57 -4.61
C ILE A 132 -6.16 -8.96 -4.46
N LEU A 133 -5.79 -9.47 -3.30
CA LEU A 133 -4.40 -9.85 -3.06
C LEU A 133 -3.94 -10.92 -4.04
N GLU A 134 -4.80 -11.89 -4.29
CA GLU A 134 -4.44 -12.94 -5.23
C GLU A 134 -4.23 -12.40 -6.62
N ASN A 135 -5.08 -11.51 -7.07
CA ASN A 135 -4.95 -10.92 -8.40
C ASN A 135 -3.71 -10.04 -8.51
N ILE A 136 -3.39 -9.30 -7.45
CA ILE A 136 -2.19 -8.47 -7.46
C ILE A 136 -0.95 -9.36 -7.51
N LYS A 137 -0.94 -10.43 -6.75
CA LYS A 137 0.20 -11.35 -6.78
C LYS A 137 0.41 -11.91 -8.17
N SER A 138 -0.68 -12.22 -8.87
CA SER A 138 -0.55 -12.80 -10.20
C SER A 138 0.03 -11.84 -11.22
N LEU A 139 -0.08 -10.53 -10.97
CA LEU A 139 0.47 -9.55 -11.90
C LEU A 139 1.98 -9.44 -11.83
N GLN A 140 2.58 -9.71 -10.68
CA GLN A 140 4.02 -9.56 -10.51
C GLN A 140 4.44 -8.11 -10.81
N LEU A 141 3.95 -7.17 -10.01
CA LEU A 141 4.28 -5.77 -10.19
C LEU A 141 5.78 -5.54 -10.11
N SER A 142 6.29 -4.62 -10.91
CA SER A 142 7.71 -4.36 -10.91
C SER A 142 8.16 -3.71 -9.60
N PRO A 143 9.38 -3.95 -9.18
CA PRO A 143 9.86 -3.37 -7.92
C PRO A 143 9.83 -1.84 -7.90
N SER A 144 10.09 -1.20 -9.04
CA SER A 144 10.09 0.27 -9.07
C SER A 144 8.68 0.83 -8.86
N VAL A 145 7.68 0.16 -9.42
CA VAL A 145 6.30 0.59 -9.24
C VAL A 145 5.86 0.40 -7.80
N LEU A 146 6.24 -0.73 -7.21
CA LEU A 146 5.93 -0.97 -5.80
C LEU A 146 6.58 0.07 -4.90
N GLU A 147 7.83 0.42 -5.20
CA GLU A 147 8.53 1.41 -4.41
C GLU A 147 7.85 2.78 -4.50
N GLU A 148 7.42 3.17 -5.70
CA GLU A 148 6.71 4.43 -5.86
C GLU A 148 5.42 4.44 -5.06
N LEU A 149 4.70 3.33 -5.08
CA LEU A 149 3.44 3.24 -4.35
C LEU A 149 3.68 3.33 -2.84
N VAL A 150 4.73 2.66 -2.37
CA VAL A 150 5.10 2.73 -0.95
C VAL A 150 5.43 4.16 -0.56
N GLN A 151 6.20 4.87 -1.39
CA GLN A 151 6.58 6.23 -1.06
C GLN A 151 5.39 7.18 -1.02
N LYS A 152 4.41 6.97 -1.88
CA LYS A 152 3.19 7.78 -1.83
C LYS A 152 2.47 7.62 -0.50
N HIS A 153 2.46 6.38 0.02
CA HIS A 153 1.84 6.13 1.32
C HIS A 153 2.61 6.83 2.44
N TYR A 154 3.94 6.80 2.37
CA TYR A 154 4.75 7.43 3.40
C TYR A 154 4.56 8.95 3.41
N VAL A 155 4.40 9.57 2.24
CA VAL A 155 4.15 11.00 2.15
C VAL A 155 2.85 11.37 2.86
N GLU A 156 1.78 10.61 2.59
CA GLU A 156 0.50 10.89 3.24
C GLU A 156 0.57 10.66 4.75
N ASN A 157 1.28 9.61 5.15
CA ASN A 157 1.41 9.30 6.57
C ASN A 157 2.17 10.42 7.31
N LYS A 158 3.14 11.02 6.65
CA LYS A 158 3.91 12.09 7.25
C LYS A 158 3.04 13.30 7.57
N LYS A 159 2.07 13.59 6.72
CA LYS A 159 1.14 14.69 6.97
C LYS A 159 0.32 14.44 8.23
N ILE A 160 -0.13 13.19 8.41
CA ILE A 160 -0.91 12.83 9.59
C ILE A 160 -0.05 12.96 10.84
N ILE A 161 1.16 12.42 10.78
CA ILE A 161 2.06 12.44 11.94
C ILE A 161 2.41 13.87 12.33
N SER A 162 2.55 14.75 11.36
CA SER A 162 2.85 16.15 11.62
C SER A 162 1.72 16.82 12.40
N LEU A 163 0.47 16.58 12.00
CA LEU A 163 -0.67 17.11 12.72
C LEU A 163 -0.75 16.55 14.14
N GLU A 164 -0.48 15.25 14.28
CA GLU A 164 -0.52 14.62 15.58
C GLU A 164 0.61 15.10 16.49
N GLY A 165 1.75 15.43 15.90
CA GLY A 165 2.85 15.99 16.65
C GLY A 165 2.50 17.32 17.27
N ASN A 166 1.72 18.13 16.56
CA ASN A 166 1.25 19.40 17.11
C ASN A 166 0.35 19.17 18.32
N LEU A 167 -0.52 18.17 18.23
CA LEU A 167 -1.43 17.86 19.32
C LEU A 167 -0.65 17.36 20.53
N LEU A 168 0.36 16.50 20.31
CA LEU A 168 1.19 16.00 21.37
C LEU A 168 1.94 17.14 22.08
N ARG A 169 2.46 18.09 21.33
CA ARG A 169 3.15 19.22 21.91
C ARG A 169 2.22 20.04 22.80
N LEU A 170 1.00 20.27 22.35
CA LEU A 170 0.02 20.98 23.16
C LEU A 170 -0.24 20.25 24.47
N ALA A 171 -0.35 18.93 24.41
CA ALA A 171 -0.60 18.13 25.61
C ALA A 171 0.58 18.21 26.56
N MET A 172 1.80 18.09 26.03
CA MET A 172 2.98 18.15 26.88
C MET A 172 3.16 19.52 27.51
N ASP A 173 2.75 20.57 26.83
CA ASP A 173 2.80 21.90 27.41
C ASP A 173 1.84 22.06 28.58
N HIS A 174 0.86 21.18 28.68
CA HIS A 174 -0.08 21.20 29.80
C HIS A 174 0.23 20.08 30.78
N ASN A 175 1.48 19.64 30.81
CA ASN A 175 1.96 18.68 31.80
C ASN A 175 1.35 17.29 31.67
N ILE A 176 0.92 16.94 30.46
CA ILE A 176 0.48 15.57 30.20
C ILE A 176 1.70 14.81 29.68
N PRO A 177 2.14 13.74 30.34
CA PRO A 177 3.31 13.01 29.86
C PRO A 177 3.07 12.39 28.48
N ARG A 178 4.13 12.32 27.70
CA ARG A 178 4.05 11.80 26.34
C ARG A 178 3.45 10.41 26.30
N ASN A 179 3.88 9.54 27.21
CA ASN A 179 3.39 8.17 27.23
C ASN A 179 1.90 8.09 27.54
N GLU A 180 1.43 8.91 28.47
CA GLU A 180 0.01 8.97 28.79
C GLU A 180 -0.81 9.45 27.63
N PHE A 181 -0.32 10.47 26.92
CA PHE A 181 -1.04 10.99 25.77
C PHE A 181 -1.14 9.95 24.68
N ILE A 182 -0.03 9.29 24.37
CA ILE A 182 -0.02 8.30 23.30
C ILE A 182 -0.95 7.13 23.64
N LYS A 183 -0.91 6.68 24.89
CA LYS A 183 -1.75 5.59 25.33
C LYS A 183 -3.23 5.92 25.18
N PHE A 184 -3.61 7.14 25.51
CA PHE A 184 -4.99 7.58 25.39
C PHE A 184 -5.38 7.81 23.92
N TYR A 185 -4.47 8.37 23.14
CA TYR A 185 -4.80 8.87 21.80
C TYR A 185 -4.88 7.78 20.76
N ILE A 186 -4.02 6.77 20.83
CA ILE A 186 -3.97 5.75 19.81
C ILE A 186 -5.29 4.98 19.78
N GLY A 187 -5.87 4.89 18.61
CA GLY A 187 -7.17 4.27 18.41
C GLY A 187 -8.33 5.24 18.53
N ASN A 188 -8.07 6.44 19.06
CA ASN A 188 -9.14 7.43 19.26
C ASN A 188 -8.98 8.67 18.40
N GLU A 189 -8.20 8.59 17.35
CA GLU A 189 -7.85 9.76 16.55
C GLU A 189 -9.06 10.52 16.04
N ILE A 190 -10.09 9.81 15.61
CA ILE A 190 -11.31 10.47 15.15
C ILE A 190 -12.54 9.92 15.89
N ASN A 191 -12.35 9.42 17.10
CA ASN A 191 -13.44 8.89 17.90
C ASN A 191 -14.39 10.02 18.30
N PRO A 192 -15.68 9.93 17.93
CA PRO A 192 -16.61 11.01 18.26
C PRO A 192 -16.93 11.09 19.75
N ASN A 193 -16.62 10.03 20.52
CA ASN A 193 -16.90 10.01 21.95
C ASN A 193 -15.68 10.37 22.78
N LEU A 194 -14.69 11.02 22.17
CA LEU A 194 -13.45 11.35 22.86
C LEU A 194 -13.70 12.20 24.11
N LYS A 195 -14.68 13.08 24.05
CA LYS A 195 -14.95 13.97 25.18
C LYS A 195 -15.32 13.20 26.45
N LYS A 196 -15.93 12.05 26.32
CA LYS A 196 -16.32 11.26 27.49
C LYS A 196 -15.10 10.78 28.26
N PHE A 197 -14.01 10.46 27.56
CA PHE A 197 -12.81 10.03 28.23
C PHE A 197 -12.11 11.22 28.90
N LEU A 198 -12.22 12.40 28.32
CA LEU A 198 -11.54 13.57 28.84
C LEU A 198 -12.13 14.04 30.16
N ASP A 199 -13.39 13.70 30.40
CA ASP A 199 -14.04 14.16 31.62
C ASP A 199 -13.63 13.36 32.86
N THR A 200 -12.86 12.31 32.71
CA THR A 200 -12.52 11.46 33.85
C THR A 200 -11.26 11.92 34.59
N ASN A 201 -10.53 12.89 34.05
CA ASN A 201 -9.26 13.32 34.65
C ASN A 201 -9.19 14.83 34.61
N SER A 202 -8.84 15.45 35.71
CA SER A 202 -8.85 16.92 35.80
C SER A 202 -7.80 17.57 34.92
N ILE A 203 -6.62 16.96 34.79
CA ILE A 203 -5.57 17.54 33.95
C ILE A 203 -5.98 17.49 32.49
N TRP A 204 -6.55 16.38 32.05
CA TRP A 204 -7.04 16.23 30.72
C TRP A 204 -8.19 17.18 30.43
N LYS A 205 -9.06 17.37 31.42
CA LYS A 205 -10.19 18.26 31.27
C LYS A 205 -9.73 19.71 31.11
N GLN A 206 -8.72 20.12 31.89
CA GLN A 206 -8.15 21.45 31.77
C GLN A 206 -7.47 21.64 30.42
N PHE A 207 -6.71 20.62 29.98
CA PHE A 207 -6.05 20.67 28.68
C PHE A 207 -7.08 20.84 27.56
N PHE A 208 -8.13 20.05 27.60
CA PHE A 208 -9.15 20.11 26.56
C PHE A 208 -9.87 21.45 26.56
N THR A 209 -10.18 21.96 27.74
CA THR A 209 -10.90 23.23 27.87
C THR A 209 -10.06 24.39 27.34
N LYS A 210 -8.77 24.41 27.67
CA LYS A 210 -7.90 25.50 27.25
C LYS A 210 -7.57 25.43 25.75
N ASN A 211 -7.50 24.24 25.19
CA ASN A 211 -7.10 24.08 23.81
C ASN A 211 -8.22 23.57 22.93
N LYS A 212 -9.44 23.89 23.29
CA LYS A 212 -10.61 23.35 22.61
C LYS A 212 -10.62 23.64 21.12
N GLU A 213 -10.29 24.88 20.74
CA GLU A 213 -10.30 25.27 19.35
C GLU A 213 -9.21 24.55 18.55
N GLU A 214 -8.02 24.48 19.10
CA GLU A 214 -6.92 23.82 18.41
C GLU A 214 -7.17 22.33 18.29
N PHE A 215 -7.68 21.72 19.35
CA PHE A 215 -8.02 20.31 19.33
C PHE A 215 -9.08 20.04 18.28
N LYS A 216 -10.10 20.90 18.23
CA LYS A 216 -11.17 20.74 17.26
C LYS A 216 -10.66 20.89 15.84
N ASN A 217 -9.79 21.87 15.60
CA ASN A 217 -9.25 22.10 14.26
C ASN A 217 -8.41 20.92 13.79
N ILE A 218 -7.55 20.41 14.66
CA ILE A 218 -6.72 19.26 14.30
C ILE A 218 -7.60 18.04 14.04
N ARG A 219 -8.60 17.83 14.88
CA ARG A 219 -9.48 16.68 14.71
C ARG A 219 -10.27 16.79 13.40
N GLU A 220 -10.75 17.98 13.07
CA GLU A 220 -11.47 18.18 11.82
C GLU A 220 -10.57 17.92 10.62
N ARG A 221 -9.30 18.31 10.72
CA ARG A 221 -8.36 18.04 9.66
C ARG A 221 -8.09 16.54 9.52
N LEU A 222 -8.00 15.83 10.64
CA LEU A 222 -7.82 14.37 10.59
C LEU A 222 -9.04 13.68 9.99
N ILE A 223 -10.24 14.16 10.29
CA ILE A 223 -11.45 13.61 9.69
C ILE A 223 -11.48 13.90 8.18
N GLU A 224 -11.08 15.10 7.80
CA GLU A 224 -11.03 15.47 6.40
C GLU A 224 -10.05 14.57 5.65
N ILE A 225 -8.89 14.31 6.23
CA ILE A 225 -7.89 13.42 5.64
C ILE A 225 -8.45 12.01 5.54
N SER A 226 -9.18 11.54 6.56
CA SER A 226 -9.79 10.22 6.51
C SER A 226 -10.78 10.10 5.35
N HIS A 227 -11.61 11.12 5.15
CA HIS A 227 -12.54 11.10 4.02
C HIS A 227 -11.80 11.11 2.68
N LYS A 228 -10.73 11.88 2.61
CA LYS A 228 -9.96 11.93 1.38
C LYS A 228 -9.26 10.61 1.10
N LEU A 229 -8.72 9.98 2.13
CA LEU A 229 -8.05 8.70 1.95
C LEU A 229 -9.02 7.55 1.73
N GLY A 230 -10.22 7.64 2.29
CA GLY A 230 -11.21 6.57 2.19
C GLY A 230 -11.23 5.60 3.35
N ILE A 231 -10.30 5.73 4.30
CA ILE A 231 -10.29 4.96 5.53
C ILE A 231 -9.87 5.90 6.66
N SER A 232 -10.13 5.48 7.90
CA SER A 232 -9.77 6.32 9.03
C SER A 232 -8.25 6.50 9.10
N VAL A 233 -7.81 7.64 9.63
CA VAL A 233 -6.37 7.84 9.83
C VAL A 233 -5.80 6.78 10.75
N THR A 234 -6.59 6.28 11.69
CA THR A 234 -6.17 5.18 12.55
C THR A 234 -5.79 3.95 11.72
N ASP A 235 -6.69 3.56 10.81
CA ASP A 235 -6.45 2.41 9.96
C ASP A 235 -5.33 2.67 8.98
N PHE A 236 -5.23 3.89 8.48
CA PHE A 236 -4.17 4.23 7.53
C PHE A 236 -2.79 4.12 8.18
N LYS A 237 -2.66 4.61 9.42
CA LYS A 237 -1.38 4.50 10.12
C LYS A 237 -1.01 3.04 10.39
N LYS A 238 -2.01 2.21 10.72
CA LYS A 238 -1.75 0.78 10.89
C LYS A 238 -1.29 0.14 9.59
N LEU A 239 -1.92 0.53 8.50
CA LEU A 239 -1.55 0.00 7.19
C LEU A 239 -0.12 0.38 6.85
N VAL A 240 0.25 1.64 7.04
CA VAL A 240 1.62 2.09 6.76
C VAL A 240 2.62 1.38 7.66
N SER A 241 2.25 1.15 8.92
CA SER A 241 3.13 0.43 9.84
C SER A 241 3.41 -0.98 9.32
N ARG A 242 2.40 -1.65 8.78
CA ARG A 242 2.59 -2.97 8.20
C ARG A 242 3.46 -2.93 6.96
N VAL A 243 3.32 -1.88 6.15
CA VAL A 243 4.16 -1.71 4.97
C VAL A 243 5.62 -1.54 5.41
N GLN A 244 5.85 -0.70 6.42
CA GLN A 244 7.20 -0.47 6.92
C GLN A 244 7.82 -1.74 7.47
N LYS A 245 7.03 -2.52 8.20
CA LYS A 245 7.51 -3.78 8.75
C LYS A 245 7.88 -4.75 7.63
N GLY A 246 7.05 -4.83 6.60
CA GLY A 246 7.34 -5.69 5.46
C GLY A 246 8.59 -5.28 4.71
N GLU A 247 8.79 -3.97 4.53
CA GLU A 247 10.00 -3.46 3.90
C GLU A 247 11.23 -3.81 4.70
N LYS A 248 11.16 -3.65 6.01
CA LYS A 248 12.29 -3.96 6.88
C LYS A 248 12.64 -5.43 6.82
N GLU A 249 11.62 -6.29 6.87
CA GLU A 249 11.84 -7.73 6.79
C GLU A 249 12.46 -8.12 5.45
N SER A 250 12.03 -7.48 4.37
CA SER A 250 12.58 -7.76 3.06
C SER A 250 14.05 -7.35 2.97
N ARG A 251 14.39 -6.19 3.53
CA ARG A 251 15.78 -5.74 3.54
C ARG A 251 16.67 -6.68 4.36
N ILE A 252 16.18 -7.13 5.49
CA ILE A 252 16.93 -8.06 6.33
C ILE A 252 17.16 -9.38 5.61
N ALA A 253 16.14 -9.90 4.95
CA ALA A 253 16.25 -11.15 4.20
C ALA A 253 17.27 -11.03 3.07
N LYS A 254 17.25 -9.91 2.35
CA LYS A 254 18.20 -9.69 1.27
C LYS A 254 19.62 -9.59 1.80
N LYS A 255 19.81 -8.92 2.94
CA LYS A 255 21.13 -8.80 3.54
C LYS A 255 21.65 -10.16 3.95
N GLU A 256 20.79 -10.97 4.56
CA GLU A 256 21.20 -12.31 4.98
C GLU A 256 21.56 -13.18 3.78
N MET A 257 20.83 -13.04 2.68
CA MET A 257 21.13 -13.80 1.48
C MET A 257 22.49 -13.41 0.91
N VAL A 258 22.79 -12.12 0.87
CA VAL A 258 24.09 -11.65 0.39
C VAL A 258 25.20 -12.18 1.27
N GLU A 259 25.02 -12.13 2.59
CA GLU A 259 26.04 -12.62 3.51
C GLU A 259 26.26 -14.11 3.34
N ALA A 260 25.19 -14.89 3.15
CA ALA A 260 25.32 -16.32 2.95
C ALA A 260 26.06 -16.61 1.65
N ASN A 261 25.76 -15.86 0.60
CA ASN A 261 26.45 -16.05 -0.68
C ASN A 261 27.93 -15.69 -0.57
N LEU A 262 28.26 -14.66 0.19
CA LEU A 262 29.65 -14.30 0.42
C LEU A 262 30.39 -15.40 1.18
N ARG A 263 29.75 -16.00 2.15
CA ARG A 263 30.37 -17.08 2.89
C ARG A 263 30.64 -18.28 1.97
N LEU A 264 29.72 -18.57 1.07
CA LEU A 264 29.93 -19.65 0.13
C LEU A 264 31.11 -19.37 -0.79
N VAL A 265 31.22 -18.15 -1.28
CA VAL A 265 32.34 -17.78 -2.15
C VAL A 265 33.66 -17.89 -1.40
N ILE A 266 33.72 -17.47 -0.18
CA ILE A 266 34.93 -17.55 0.62
C ILE A 266 35.27 -19.01 0.90
N SER A 267 34.33 -19.87 1.15
CA SER A 267 34.60 -21.27 1.41
C SER A 267 35.14 -22.01 0.20
N UNK A 268 34.75 -21.61 -0.72
CA UNK A 268 35.11 -22.26 -1.91
C UNK A 268 36.47 -21.97 -2.39
N UNK A 269 36.81 -21.16 -1.96
CA UNK A 269 38.08 -20.72 -2.30
C UNK A 269 39.10 -21.49 -1.92
#